data_6876a0466ea3d677386da8156397b7f3
#
_entry.id   6876a0466ea3d677386da8156397b7f3
#
_cell.length_a   1.000
_cell.length_b   1.000
_cell.length_c   1.000
_cell.angle_alpha   90.00
_cell.angle_beta   90.00
_cell.angle_gamma   90.00
#
_symmetry.space_group_name_H-M   'P 1'
#
loop_
_entity.id
_entity.type
_entity.pdbx_description
1 polymer ?
#
loop_
_entity_poly.entity_id
_entity_poly.type
_entity_poly.pdbx_seq_one_letter_code
_entity_poly.pdbx_strand_id
1 'polypeptide(L)'
;MDWELRNLFSDLQIVQEKINDVVTSFVWFDDKYFTHEPSHVLTEKEVNTHGMKYHEHRIKNAQVIDLMLMYMEDFDDIMKKIHEIEKASSFADQSQDNA
;
A
#
# COMPACT_ATOMS: atom_id res chain seq x y z
N MET A 1 -15.82 -21.79 -7.04
CA MET A 1 -14.68 -21.29 -6.26
C MET A 1 -14.94 -21.57 -4.78
N ASP A 2 -13.93 -22.02 -4.08
CA ASP A 2 -13.99 -22.29 -2.64
C ASP A 2 -14.37 -21.01 -1.87
N TRP A 3 -15.21 -21.18 -0.84
CA TRP A 3 -15.68 -20.09 0.02
C TRP A 3 -14.50 -19.36 0.70
N GLU A 4 -13.52 -20.10 1.20
CA GLU A 4 -12.33 -19.54 1.85
C GLU A 4 -11.51 -18.70 0.87
N LEU A 5 -11.29 -19.20 -0.34
CA LEU A 5 -10.56 -18.49 -1.38
C LEU A 5 -11.30 -17.22 -1.80
N ARG A 6 -12.62 -17.30 -1.89
CA ARG A 6 -13.45 -16.14 -2.21
C ARG A 6 -13.33 -15.04 -1.16
N ASN A 7 -13.29 -15.41 0.12
CA ASN A 7 -13.09 -14.46 1.22
C ASN A 7 -11.72 -13.83 1.17
N LEU A 8 -10.68 -14.59 0.83
CA LEU A 8 -9.33 -14.05 0.70
C LEU A 8 -9.22 -13.06 -0.45
N PHE A 9 -9.90 -13.29 -1.57
CA PHE A 9 -9.96 -12.33 -2.67
C PHE A 9 -10.69 -11.05 -2.26
N SER A 10 -11.76 -11.16 -1.46
CA SER A 10 -12.45 -9.99 -0.91
C SER A 10 -11.53 -9.18 0.01
N ASP A 11 -10.79 -9.85 0.88
CA ASP A 11 -9.82 -9.21 1.76
C ASP A 11 -8.71 -8.52 0.97
N LEU A 12 -8.24 -9.17 -0.09
CA LEU A 12 -7.23 -8.60 -0.99
C LEU A 12 -7.73 -7.32 -1.66
N GLN A 13 -8.98 -7.32 -2.10
CA GLN A 13 -9.62 -6.15 -2.70
C GLN A 13 -9.69 -4.99 -1.71
N ILE A 14 -10.02 -5.26 -0.46
CA ILE A 14 -10.07 -4.25 0.61
C ILE A 14 -8.68 -3.64 0.83
N VAL A 15 -7.63 -4.45 0.88
CA VAL A 15 -6.25 -3.97 1.02
C VAL A 15 -5.86 -3.11 -0.17
N GLN A 16 -6.22 -3.52 -1.39
CA GLN A 16 -5.97 -2.75 -2.61
C GLN A 16 -6.63 -1.37 -2.54
N GLU A 17 -7.88 -1.30 -2.09
CA GLU A 17 -8.60 -0.04 -1.93
C GLU A 17 -7.93 0.88 -0.91
N LYS A 18 -7.47 0.33 0.21
CA LYS A 18 -6.76 1.08 1.25
C LYS A 18 -5.43 1.63 0.74
N ILE A 19 -4.67 0.84 0.00
CA ILE A 19 -3.42 1.27 -0.64
C ILE A 19 -3.71 2.40 -1.64
N ASN A 20 -4.76 2.25 -2.43
CA ASN A 20 -5.17 3.28 -3.38
C ASN A 20 -5.53 4.60 -2.68
N ASP A 21 -6.21 4.54 -1.53
CA ASP A 21 -6.54 5.71 -0.73
C ASP A 21 -5.28 6.42 -0.22
N VAL A 22 -4.28 5.66 0.22
CA VAL A 22 -2.99 6.22 0.66
C VAL A 22 -2.28 6.89 -0.51
N VAL A 23 -2.23 6.25 -1.67
CA VAL A 23 -1.62 6.82 -2.88
C VAL A 23 -2.32 8.12 -3.27
N THR A 24 -3.65 8.14 -3.26
CA THR A 24 -4.45 9.33 -3.57
C THR A 24 -4.13 10.46 -2.59
N SER A 25 -4.08 10.17 -1.31
CA SER A 25 -3.72 11.15 -0.29
C SER A 25 -2.31 11.72 -0.50
N PHE A 26 -1.39 10.87 -0.93
CA PHE A 26 -0.02 11.27 -1.20
C PHE A 26 0.09 12.16 -2.45
N VAL A 27 -0.72 11.87 -3.47
CA VAL A 27 -0.81 12.70 -4.68
C VAL A 27 -1.33 14.10 -4.32
N TRP A 28 -2.34 14.20 -3.46
CA TRP A 28 -2.82 15.50 -2.99
C TRP A 28 -1.73 16.28 -2.25
N PHE A 29 -0.95 15.59 -1.42
CA PHE A 29 0.18 16.18 -0.71
C PHE A 29 1.24 16.68 -1.70
N ASP A 30 1.57 15.86 -2.70
CA ASP A 30 2.53 16.20 -3.75
C ASP A 30 2.10 17.48 -4.49
N ASP A 31 0.85 17.54 -4.93
CA ASP A 31 0.29 18.69 -5.65
C ASP A 31 0.30 19.96 -4.80
N LYS A 32 0.10 19.82 -3.50
CA LYS A 32 0.02 20.94 -2.58
C LYS A 32 1.38 21.48 -2.16
N TYR A 33 2.36 20.58 -2.07
CA TYR A 33 3.70 20.92 -1.58
C TYR A 33 4.66 21.26 -2.71
N PHE A 34 4.68 20.49 -3.76
CA PHE A 34 5.55 20.68 -4.92
C PHE A 34 4.79 21.45 -6.00
N THR A 35 4.72 22.76 -5.83
CA THR A 35 3.91 23.64 -6.69
C THR A 35 4.70 24.23 -7.86
N HIS A 36 6.00 24.00 -7.91
CA HIS A 36 6.89 24.53 -8.95
C HIS A 36 7.36 23.42 -9.89
N GLU A 37 7.89 23.82 -11.05
CA GLU A 37 8.52 22.88 -11.98
C GLU A 37 9.73 22.19 -11.33
N PRO A 38 10.06 20.95 -11.74
CA PRO A 38 11.18 20.20 -11.15
C PRO A 38 12.53 20.91 -11.20
N SER A 39 12.74 21.78 -12.20
CA SER A 39 13.98 22.54 -12.37
C SER A 39 13.98 23.87 -11.62
N HIS A 40 12.90 24.21 -10.94
CA HIS A 40 12.78 25.49 -10.23
C HIS A 40 13.75 25.55 -9.05
N VAL A 41 14.52 26.61 -8.98
CA VAL A 41 15.39 26.92 -7.85
C VAL A 41 14.62 27.78 -6.86
N LEU A 42 14.49 27.30 -5.62
CA LEU A 42 13.74 28.00 -4.59
C LEU A 42 14.37 29.34 -4.23
N THR A 43 13.55 30.37 -4.13
CA THR A 43 13.96 31.68 -3.58
C THR A 43 14.13 31.56 -2.07
N GLU A 44 14.78 32.53 -1.44
CA GLU A 44 14.94 32.57 0.01
C GLU A 44 13.59 32.52 0.73
N LYS A 45 12.59 33.26 0.23
CA LYS A 45 11.23 33.26 0.78
C LYS A 45 10.58 31.89 0.68
N GLU A 46 10.75 31.22 -0.44
CA GLU A 46 10.20 29.87 -0.65
C GLU A 46 10.88 28.86 0.28
N VAL A 47 12.20 28.94 0.47
CA VAL A 47 12.94 28.12 1.42
C VAL A 47 12.40 28.30 2.83
N ASN A 48 12.18 29.54 3.24
CA ASN A 48 11.61 29.84 4.56
C ASN A 48 10.21 29.27 4.73
N THR A 49 9.36 29.40 3.72
CA THR A 49 8.02 28.84 3.71
C THR A 49 8.01 27.33 3.87
N HIS A 50 8.86 26.64 3.11
CA HIS A 50 9.01 25.19 3.21
C HIS A 50 9.58 24.76 4.57
N GLY A 51 10.55 25.53 5.10
CA GLY A 51 11.12 25.29 6.42
C GLY A 51 10.09 25.39 7.54
N MET A 52 9.17 26.34 7.46
CA MET A 52 8.09 26.48 8.44
C MET A 52 7.12 25.33 8.42
N LYS A 53 6.94 24.67 7.28
CA LYS A 53 6.06 23.53 7.09
C LYS A 53 6.74 22.19 7.30
N TYR A 54 8.02 22.17 7.56
CA TYR A 54 8.83 20.95 7.66
C TYR A 54 8.24 19.95 8.66
N HIS A 55 7.88 20.41 9.84
CA HIS A 55 7.32 19.56 10.91
C HIS A 55 6.02 18.90 10.47
N GLU A 56 5.11 19.68 9.88
CA GLU A 56 3.83 19.20 9.36
C GLU A 56 4.03 18.11 8.31
N HIS A 57 4.94 18.34 7.38
CA HIS A 57 5.24 17.38 6.31
C HIS A 57 5.90 16.12 6.85
N ARG A 58 6.74 16.25 7.85
CA ARG A 58 7.38 15.12 8.51
C ARG A 58 6.34 14.20 9.19
N ILE A 59 5.37 14.79 9.87
CA ILE A 59 4.28 14.04 10.51
C ILE A 59 3.49 13.29 9.44
N LYS A 60 3.10 13.95 8.36
CA LYS A 60 2.34 13.32 7.28
C LYS A 60 3.12 12.18 6.62
N ASN A 61 4.40 12.40 6.37
CA ASN A 61 5.25 11.37 5.79
C ASN A 61 5.34 10.14 6.69
N ALA A 62 5.53 10.33 7.99
CA ALA A 62 5.58 9.23 8.96
C ALA A 62 4.26 8.45 8.98
N GLN A 63 3.12 9.13 8.97
CA GLN A 63 1.80 8.51 8.94
C GLN A 63 1.60 7.65 7.68
N VAL A 64 2.00 8.16 6.52
CA VAL A 64 1.90 7.43 5.25
C VAL A 64 2.76 6.17 5.29
N ILE A 65 3.98 6.26 5.79
CA ILE A 65 4.88 5.10 5.90
C ILE A 65 4.27 4.05 6.83
N ASP A 66 3.77 4.45 7.99
CA ASP A 66 3.15 3.53 8.96
C ASP A 66 1.95 2.80 8.35
N LEU A 67 1.08 3.52 7.64
CA LEU A 67 -0.07 2.94 6.96
C LEU A 67 0.36 1.96 5.87
N MET A 68 1.35 2.31 5.06
CA MET A 68 1.84 1.45 4.00
C MET A 68 2.45 0.17 4.55
N LEU A 69 3.24 0.26 5.62
CA LEU A 69 3.82 -0.92 6.27
C LEU A 69 2.72 -1.85 6.80
N MET A 70 1.69 -1.30 7.40
CA MET A 70 0.56 -2.08 7.91
C MET A 70 -0.20 -2.78 6.77
N TYR A 71 -0.48 -2.08 5.67
CA TYR A 71 -1.19 -2.66 4.54
C TYR A 71 -0.35 -3.70 3.79
N MET A 72 0.97 -3.52 3.73
CA MET A 72 1.88 -4.51 3.17
C MET A 72 1.89 -5.80 4.00
N GLU A 73 1.85 -5.67 5.32
CA GLU A 73 1.75 -6.82 6.23
C GLU A 73 0.43 -7.56 6.01
N ASP A 74 -0.68 -6.84 5.93
CA ASP A 74 -2.00 -7.43 5.63
C ASP A 74 -1.98 -8.17 4.28
N PHE A 75 -1.39 -7.57 3.27
CA PHE A 75 -1.23 -8.16 1.95
C PHE A 75 -0.42 -9.47 2.01
N ASP A 76 0.72 -9.45 2.71
CA ASP A 76 1.57 -10.63 2.85
C ASP A 76 0.85 -11.77 3.56
N ASP A 77 0.07 -11.47 4.59
CA ASP A 77 -0.72 -12.47 5.32
C ASP A 77 -1.76 -13.12 4.41
N ILE A 78 -2.44 -12.33 3.59
CA ILE A 78 -3.42 -12.83 2.62
C ILE A 78 -2.72 -13.72 1.59
N MET A 79 -1.59 -13.30 1.06
CA MET A 79 -0.84 -14.06 0.07
C MET A 79 -0.34 -15.39 0.62
N LYS A 80 0.11 -15.43 1.87
CA LYS A 80 0.49 -16.68 2.54
C LYS A 80 -0.67 -17.66 2.60
N LYS A 81 -1.85 -17.19 2.96
CA LYS A 81 -3.06 -18.02 3.03
C LYS A 81 -3.46 -18.56 1.65
N ILE A 82 -3.35 -17.74 0.62
CA ILE A 82 -3.62 -18.16 -0.77
C ILE A 82 -2.65 -19.26 -1.19
N HIS A 83 -1.36 -19.11 -0.90
CA HIS A 83 -0.34 -20.11 -1.20
C HIS A 83 -0.57 -21.41 -0.44
N GLU A 84 -1.01 -21.35 0.80
CA GLU A 84 -1.37 -22.54 1.57
C GLU A 84 -2.54 -23.31 0.93
N ILE A 85 -3.54 -22.60 0.43
CA ILE A 85 -4.68 -23.20 -0.27
C ILE A 85 -4.23 -23.83 -1.59
N GLU A 86 -3.41 -23.16 -2.37
CA GLU A 86 -2.82 -23.69 -3.62
C GLU A 86 -2.04 -24.97 -3.35
N LYS A 87 -1.21 -24.96 -2.33
CA LYS A 87 -0.38 -26.10 -1.93
C LYS A 87 -1.25 -27.28 -1.53
N ALA A 88 -2.30 -27.06 -0.75
CA ALA A 88 -3.23 -28.09 -0.34
C ALA A 88 -4.00 -28.68 -1.53
N SER A 89 -4.46 -27.85 -2.47
CA SER A 89 -5.13 -28.29 -3.70
C SER A 89 -4.20 -29.12 -4.58
N SER A 90 -2.96 -28.68 -4.78
CA SER A 90 -1.93 -29.39 -5.54
C SER A 90 -1.65 -30.76 -4.94
N PHE A 91 -1.56 -30.83 -3.62
CA PHE A 91 -1.32 -32.08 -2.91
C PHE A 91 -2.51 -33.04 -3.05
N ALA A 92 -3.74 -32.53 -2.96
CA ALA A 92 -4.95 -33.35 -3.15
C ALA A 92 -5.03 -33.90 -4.59
N ASP A 93 -4.70 -33.11 -5.60
CA ASP A 93 -4.67 -33.51 -6.99
C ASP A 93 -3.65 -34.63 -7.23
N GLN A 94 -2.45 -34.53 -6.65
CA GLN A 94 -1.43 -35.56 -6.71
C GLN A 94 -1.88 -36.88 -6.07
N SER A 95 -2.57 -36.78 -4.94
CA SER A 95 -3.14 -37.95 -4.26
C SER A 95 -4.18 -38.66 -5.10
N GLN A 96 -5.04 -37.90 -5.82
CA GLN A 96 -6.03 -38.46 -6.73
C GLN A 96 -5.38 -39.16 -7.93
N ASP A 97 -4.34 -38.58 -8.48
CA ASP A 97 -3.61 -39.15 -9.62
C ASP A 97 -2.90 -40.45 -9.26
N ASN A 98 -2.52 -40.62 -8.01
CA ASN A 98 -1.84 -41.83 -7.51
C ASN A 98 -2.80 -42.92 -7.03
N ALA A 99 -4.07 -42.63 -6.98
CA ALA A 99 -5.10 -43.59 -6.60
C ALA A 99 -5.58 -44.39 -7.80
#